data_f047393190c34cbe2748d974ac5ac798
#
_entry.id   f047393190c34cbe2748d974ac5ac798
#
_cell.length_a   1.000
_cell.length_b   1.000
_cell.length_c   1.000
_cell.angle_alpha   90.00
_cell.angle_beta   90.00
_cell.angle_gamma   90.00
#
_symmetry.space_group_name_H-M   'P 1'
#
loop_
_entity.id
_entity.type
_entity.pdbx_description
1 polymer ?
#
loop_
_entity_poly.entity_id
_entity_poly.type
_entity_poly.pdbx_seq_one_letter_code
_entity_poly.pdbx_strand_id
1 'polypeptide(L)'
;MGQSNGDSGLTLTVLGCGTMGIAILSGIMDSLSDIRSSVSASASPSGTSTPAEELPQRLPSRFFACVRRHESAKRIKVELSKHAPSLTILEGDNLRGVREADVVLLGCKPQMVGDILGNDDIREALKGKLLVSILAGVPVEQIENILYGDSSFEDPSQNGRCRVVRAMPNTASKVRESMTVIATSTPPLSAPQSSLVTWMFTRIGRVVHLPPSAMDASTALCGSGPAFMALILEAVADGAVAMGLPRAEAQLMAAQTMRGTTGLVLGGEHPAILRDKVSTPGGCTIGGLLVLEEGTVRGTMARAVREATVVASQLGKGVQGVNGTRFR
;
A
#
# COMPACT_ATOMS: atom_id res chain seq x y z
N MET A 1 -38.31 20.15 17.53
CA MET A 1 -37.45 20.21 16.34
C MET A 1 -36.35 19.18 16.55
N GLY A 2 -36.58 18.00 16.00
CA GLY A 2 -35.65 16.88 16.12
C GLY A 2 -34.44 17.10 15.23
N GLN A 3 -33.26 17.20 15.83
CA GLN A 3 -32.01 17.05 15.10
C GLN A 3 -31.88 15.55 14.73
N SER A 4 -32.01 15.27 13.45
CA SER A 4 -31.59 14.00 12.88
C SER A 4 -30.05 13.91 13.02
N ASN A 5 -29.57 13.18 14.01
CA ASN A 5 -28.20 12.67 14.03
C ASN A 5 -28.02 11.72 12.84
N GLY A 6 -27.87 12.27 11.65
CA GLY A 6 -27.37 11.55 10.51
C GLY A 6 -25.91 11.16 10.81
N ASP A 7 -25.67 9.86 10.93
CA ASP A 7 -24.35 9.26 11.01
C ASP A 7 -23.55 9.69 9.76
N SER A 8 -22.94 10.87 9.83
CA SER A 8 -22.16 11.42 8.73
C SER A 8 -20.85 10.64 8.65
N GLY A 9 -20.76 9.74 7.66
CA GLY A 9 -19.52 9.01 7.40
C GLY A 9 -18.33 9.95 7.22
N LEU A 10 -17.10 9.40 7.28
CA LEU A 10 -15.87 10.17 7.15
C LEU A 10 -15.64 10.66 5.72
N THR A 11 -14.93 11.76 5.60
CA THR A 11 -14.39 12.25 4.32
C THR A 11 -12.92 11.86 4.18
N LEU A 12 -12.59 11.12 3.13
CA LEU A 12 -11.23 10.72 2.79
C LEU A 12 -10.73 11.55 1.60
N THR A 13 -9.65 12.29 1.81
CA THR A 13 -8.97 13.05 0.76
C THR A 13 -7.64 12.41 0.39
N VAL A 14 -7.36 12.27 -0.91
CA VAL A 14 -6.08 11.78 -1.44
C VAL A 14 -5.32 12.94 -2.07
N LEU A 15 -4.23 13.38 -1.44
CA LEU A 15 -3.29 14.35 -1.98
C LEU A 15 -2.28 13.68 -2.90
N GLY A 16 -2.26 14.06 -4.16
CA GLY A 16 -1.44 13.41 -5.18
C GLY A 16 -2.02 12.06 -5.61
N CYS A 17 -3.29 12.05 -6.02
CA CYS A 17 -4.02 10.86 -6.44
C CYS A 17 -3.49 10.32 -7.79
N GLY A 18 -2.33 9.65 -7.74
CA GLY A 18 -1.73 8.91 -8.84
C GLY A 18 -2.21 7.46 -8.89
N THR A 19 -1.42 6.59 -9.51
CA THR A 19 -1.75 5.16 -9.68
C THR A 19 -2.07 4.47 -8.35
N MET A 20 -1.29 4.73 -7.30
CA MET A 20 -1.51 4.13 -5.99
C MET A 20 -2.77 4.69 -5.31
N GLY A 21 -2.96 6.01 -5.36
CA GLY A 21 -4.17 6.65 -4.81
C GLY A 21 -5.45 6.14 -5.46
N ILE A 22 -5.45 5.96 -6.79
CA ILE A 22 -6.58 5.39 -7.53
C ILE A 22 -6.85 3.95 -7.08
N ALA A 23 -5.82 3.11 -6.95
CA ALA A 23 -5.98 1.72 -6.53
C ALA A 23 -6.55 1.62 -5.09
N ILE A 24 -6.09 2.46 -4.17
CA ILE A 24 -6.59 2.52 -2.79
C ILE A 24 -8.05 3.00 -2.78
N LEU A 25 -8.36 4.09 -3.47
CA LEU A 25 -9.75 4.58 -3.57
C LEU A 25 -10.68 3.53 -4.17
N SER A 26 -10.28 2.89 -5.28
CA SER A 26 -11.08 1.83 -5.89
C SER A 26 -11.36 0.70 -4.91
N GLY A 27 -10.32 0.19 -4.22
CA GLY A 27 -10.48 -0.89 -3.25
C GLY A 27 -11.44 -0.54 -2.10
N ILE A 28 -11.31 0.67 -1.56
CA ILE A 28 -12.17 1.17 -0.48
C ILE A 28 -13.61 1.34 -0.96
N MET A 29 -13.82 2.03 -2.08
CA MET A 29 -15.16 2.33 -2.59
C MET A 29 -15.90 1.09 -3.07
N ASP A 30 -15.19 0.12 -3.67
CA ASP A 30 -15.76 -1.17 -4.04
C ASP A 30 -16.23 -1.93 -2.80
N SER A 31 -15.38 -2.03 -1.78
CA SER A 31 -15.74 -2.70 -0.52
C SER A 31 -16.94 -2.03 0.17
N LEU A 32 -17.03 -0.70 0.14
CA LEU A 32 -18.19 0.01 0.69
C LEU A 32 -19.49 -0.27 -0.09
N SER A 33 -19.37 -0.44 -1.41
CA SER A 33 -20.52 -0.84 -2.24
C SER A 33 -20.98 -2.26 -1.89
N ASP A 34 -20.04 -3.18 -1.68
CA ASP A 34 -20.32 -4.56 -1.30
C ASP A 34 -20.97 -4.64 0.09
N ILE A 35 -20.50 -3.86 1.07
CA ILE A 35 -21.08 -3.76 2.41
C ILE A 35 -22.52 -3.24 2.34
N ARG A 36 -22.79 -2.20 1.55
CA ARG A 36 -24.14 -1.65 1.41
C ARG A 36 -25.09 -2.64 0.74
N SER A 37 -24.64 -3.38 -0.25
CA SER A 37 -25.46 -4.40 -0.93
C SER A 37 -25.74 -5.61 -0.02
N SER A 38 -24.80 -6.04 0.82
CA SER A 38 -25.01 -7.13 1.78
C SER A 38 -25.97 -6.75 2.89
N VAL A 39 -25.91 -5.52 3.40
CA VAL A 39 -26.88 -5.00 4.40
C VAL A 39 -28.30 -4.93 3.82
N SER A 40 -28.45 -4.57 2.55
CA SER A 40 -29.75 -4.54 1.88
C SER A 40 -30.31 -5.94 1.56
N ALA A 41 -29.42 -6.96 1.42
CA ALA A 41 -29.80 -8.34 1.12
C ALA A 41 -30.08 -9.21 2.36
N SER A 42 -29.61 -8.82 3.55
CA SER A 42 -29.69 -9.60 4.80
C SER A 42 -31.06 -9.55 5.50
N ALA A 43 -32.16 -9.28 4.77
CA ALA A 43 -33.53 -9.47 5.26
C ALA A 43 -33.97 -10.95 5.30
N SER A 44 -33.09 -11.92 5.02
CA SER A 44 -33.38 -13.36 5.12
C SER A 44 -32.28 -14.08 5.91
N PRO A 45 -32.60 -14.80 7.00
CA PRO A 45 -31.61 -15.52 7.79
C PRO A 45 -31.32 -16.88 7.13
N SER A 46 -30.14 -17.03 6.53
CA SER A 46 -29.64 -18.35 6.15
C SER A 46 -28.10 -18.38 6.16
N GLY A 47 -27.55 -19.01 7.19
CA GLY A 47 -26.50 -19.98 7.18
C GLY A 47 -25.06 -19.58 6.84
N THR A 48 -24.15 -19.86 7.82
CA THR A 48 -22.68 -19.87 7.79
C THR A 48 -21.99 -18.49 7.73
N SER A 49 -21.84 -17.90 8.92
CA SER A 49 -21.04 -16.71 9.15
C SER A 49 -19.55 -17.04 9.15
N THR A 50 -18.82 -16.57 8.12
CA THR A 50 -17.42 -16.20 8.27
C THR A 50 -17.32 -15.23 9.46
N PRO A 51 -16.27 -15.28 10.33
CA PRO A 51 -16.13 -14.30 11.41
C PRO A 51 -16.29 -12.90 10.82
N ALA A 52 -17.25 -12.14 11.35
CA ALA A 52 -17.50 -10.77 10.92
C ALA A 52 -16.22 -9.97 11.18
N GLU A 53 -15.60 -9.47 10.12
CA GLU A 53 -14.49 -8.53 10.23
C GLU A 53 -15.00 -7.33 11.03
N GLU A 54 -14.35 -6.99 12.15
CA GLU A 54 -14.77 -5.86 12.97
C GLU A 54 -14.62 -4.58 12.15
N LEU A 55 -15.74 -4.04 11.70
CA LEU A 55 -15.77 -2.79 10.94
C LEU A 55 -15.41 -1.61 11.84
N PRO A 56 -14.66 -0.63 11.35
CA PRO A 56 -14.47 0.63 12.06
C PRO A 56 -15.81 1.29 12.41
N GLN A 57 -15.86 1.98 13.54
CA GLN A 57 -17.08 2.67 14.01
C GLN A 57 -17.62 3.66 12.98
N ARG A 58 -16.73 4.32 12.22
CA ARG A 58 -17.09 5.25 11.15
C ARG A 58 -16.30 4.91 9.89
N LEU A 59 -16.98 4.77 8.76
CA LEU A 59 -16.40 4.48 7.45
C LEU A 59 -16.43 5.72 6.55
N PRO A 60 -15.50 5.84 5.59
CA PRO A 60 -15.55 6.90 4.58
C PRO A 60 -16.83 6.81 3.74
N SER A 61 -17.47 7.95 3.50
CA SER A 61 -18.65 8.07 2.63
C SER A 61 -18.49 9.12 1.54
N ARG A 62 -17.53 10.05 1.69
CA ARG A 62 -17.19 11.10 0.74
C ARG A 62 -15.69 11.01 0.42
N PHE A 63 -15.34 11.25 -0.84
CA PHE A 63 -13.98 11.12 -1.31
C PHE A 63 -13.55 12.31 -2.15
N PHE A 64 -12.34 12.81 -1.89
CA PHE A 64 -11.69 13.81 -2.72
C PHE A 64 -10.40 13.25 -3.31
N ALA A 65 -10.23 13.41 -4.62
CA ALA A 65 -8.99 13.08 -5.32
C ALA A 65 -8.32 14.36 -5.81
N CYS A 66 -7.24 14.77 -5.15
CA CYS A 66 -6.50 15.99 -5.49
C CYS A 66 -5.36 15.67 -6.45
N VAL A 67 -5.33 16.34 -7.58
CA VAL A 67 -4.30 16.23 -8.62
C VAL A 67 -3.88 17.59 -9.13
N ARG A 68 -2.69 17.67 -9.71
CA ARG A 68 -2.16 18.90 -10.31
C ARG A 68 -2.46 19.01 -11.80
N ARG A 69 -2.48 17.86 -12.52
CA ARG A 69 -2.56 17.83 -13.98
C ARG A 69 -3.94 17.37 -14.44
N HIS A 70 -4.45 18.01 -15.47
CA HIS A 70 -5.72 17.69 -16.10
C HIS A 70 -5.80 16.25 -16.63
N GLU A 71 -4.70 15.72 -17.18
CA GLU A 71 -4.63 14.33 -17.64
C GLU A 71 -4.83 13.34 -16.49
N SER A 72 -4.32 13.68 -15.29
CA SER A 72 -4.53 12.84 -14.10
C SER A 72 -5.99 12.87 -13.65
N ALA A 73 -6.65 14.03 -13.74
CA ALA A 73 -8.08 14.15 -13.42
C ALA A 73 -8.94 13.35 -14.43
N LYS A 74 -8.65 13.43 -15.73
CA LYS A 74 -9.31 12.62 -16.76
C LYS A 74 -9.17 11.12 -16.50
N ARG A 75 -7.95 10.69 -16.15
CA ARG A 75 -7.67 9.29 -15.83
C ARG A 75 -8.48 8.82 -14.62
N ILE A 76 -8.53 9.59 -13.54
CA ILE A 76 -9.32 9.25 -12.35
C ILE A 76 -10.81 9.15 -12.72
N LYS A 77 -11.32 10.11 -13.51
CA LYS A 77 -12.71 10.11 -13.95
C LYS A 77 -13.09 8.86 -14.72
N VAL A 78 -12.19 8.31 -15.53
CA VAL A 78 -12.39 7.07 -16.27
C VAL A 78 -12.29 5.85 -15.35
N GLU A 79 -11.16 5.74 -14.60
CA GLU A 79 -10.88 4.56 -13.79
C GLU A 79 -11.85 4.39 -12.60
N LEU A 80 -12.38 5.49 -12.05
CA LEU A 80 -13.31 5.49 -10.91
C LEU A 80 -14.74 5.95 -11.29
N SER A 81 -15.11 5.83 -12.58
CA SER A 81 -16.41 6.30 -13.10
C SER A 81 -17.61 5.72 -12.37
N LYS A 82 -17.56 4.44 -11.96
CA LYS A 82 -18.62 3.78 -11.21
C LYS A 82 -18.88 4.38 -9.81
N HIS A 83 -17.90 5.13 -9.29
CA HIS A 83 -17.97 5.77 -7.98
C HIS A 83 -18.16 7.30 -8.05
N ALA A 84 -18.46 7.82 -9.24
CA ALA A 84 -18.61 9.26 -9.47
C ALA A 84 -19.55 9.98 -8.47
N PRO A 85 -20.65 9.39 -7.98
CA PRO A 85 -21.54 10.07 -7.03
C PRO A 85 -20.91 10.40 -5.66
N SER A 86 -19.91 9.63 -5.22
CA SER A 86 -19.24 9.83 -3.92
C SER A 86 -17.84 10.45 -4.05
N LEU A 87 -17.35 10.67 -5.28
CA LEU A 87 -15.99 11.14 -5.58
C LEU A 87 -15.99 12.53 -6.19
N THR A 88 -15.29 13.45 -5.57
CA THR A 88 -15.00 14.78 -6.13
C THR A 88 -13.53 14.85 -6.54
N ILE A 89 -13.26 15.26 -7.78
CA ILE A 89 -11.91 15.44 -8.30
C ILE A 89 -11.56 16.93 -8.23
N LEU A 90 -10.43 17.25 -7.59
CA LEU A 90 -9.94 18.61 -7.42
C LEU A 90 -8.62 18.80 -8.18
N GLU A 91 -8.61 19.76 -9.11
CA GLU A 91 -7.42 20.13 -9.89
C GLU A 91 -6.78 21.38 -9.28
N GLY A 92 -5.56 21.27 -8.75
CA GLY A 92 -4.80 22.39 -8.17
C GLY A 92 -5.35 22.94 -6.85
N ASP A 93 -6.37 22.33 -6.27
CA ASP A 93 -7.03 22.81 -5.05
C ASP A 93 -6.89 21.79 -3.90
N ASN A 94 -5.64 21.61 -3.46
CA ASN A 94 -5.33 20.72 -2.33
C ASN A 94 -5.96 21.22 -1.02
N LEU A 95 -5.99 22.56 -0.83
CA LEU A 95 -6.47 23.17 0.41
C LEU A 95 -7.94 22.84 0.67
N ARG A 96 -8.79 22.95 -0.34
CA ARG A 96 -10.20 22.56 -0.24
C ARG A 96 -10.33 21.08 0.13
N GLY A 97 -9.57 20.22 -0.54
CA GLY A 97 -9.60 18.77 -0.24
C GLY A 97 -9.20 18.48 1.21
N VAL A 98 -8.18 19.16 1.74
CA VAL A 98 -7.74 19.01 3.13
C VAL A 98 -8.75 19.58 4.13
N ARG A 99 -9.34 20.74 3.86
CA ARG A 99 -10.37 21.36 4.74
C ARG A 99 -11.57 20.43 4.94
N GLU A 100 -12.05 19.81 3.89
CA GLU A 100 -13.21 18.90 3.92
C GLU A 100 -12.90 17.52 4.52
N ALA A 101 -11.63 17.14 4.65
CA ALA A 101 -11.21 15.81 5.06
C ALA A 101 -11.32 15.58 6.57
N ASP A 102 -11.68 14.37 6.97
CA ASP A 102 -11.39 13.79 8.29
C ASP A 102 -10.05 13.03 8.26
N VAL A 103 -9.77 12.38 7.12
CA VAL A 103 -8.55 11.60 6.86
C VAL A 103 -7.93 12.06 5.56
N VAL A 104 -6.62 12.32 5.59
CA VAL A 104 -5.84 12.69 4.41
C VAL A 104 -4.84 11.59 4.09
N LEU A 105 -4.91 11.04 2.88
CA LEU A 105 -3.92 10.12 2.32
C LEU A 105 -2.92 10.91 1.49
N LEU A 106 -1.67 10.93 1.91
CA LEU A 106 -0.58 11.60 1.20
C LEU A 106 0.11 10.62 0.25
N GLY A 107 -0.16 10.76 -1.06
CA GLY A 107 0.31 9.87 -2.13
C GLY A 107 1.04 10.60 -3.26
N CYS A 108 1.58 11.78 -3.00
CA CYS A 108 2.39 12.54 -3.95
C CYS A 108 3.78 11.88 -4.14
N LYS A 109 4.57 12.40 -5.05
CA LYS A 109 6.00 11.98 -5.12
C LYS A 109 6.75 12.54 -3.91
N PRO A 110 7.74 11.81 -3.34
CA PRO A 110 8.51 12.25 -2.19
C PRO A 110 9.07 13.67 -2.30
N GLN A 111 9.57 14.05 -3.50
CA GLN A 111 10.14 15.38 -3.75
C GLN A 111 9.14 16.54 -3.64
N MET A 112 7.84 16.24 -3.68
CA MET A 112 6.77 17.25 -3.65
C MET A 112 6.19 17.45 -2.25
N VAL A 113 6.64 16.72 -1.25
CA VAL A 113 6.06 16.78 0.09
C VAL A 113 6.20 18.16 0.72
N GLY A 114 7.36 18.79 0.56
CA GLY A 114 7.62 20.15 1.04
C GLY A 114 6.70 21.18 0.40
N ASP A 115 6.52 21.12 -0.91
CA ASP A 115 5.64 22.04 -1.66
C ASP A 115 4.16 21.90 -1.25
N ILE A 116 3.74 20.66 -0.91
CA ILE A 116 2.34 20.39 -0.57
C ILE A 116 2.03 20.73 0.89
N LEU A 117 2.90 20.31 1.83
CA LEU A 117 2.64 20.43 3.26
C LEU A 117 3.24 21.69 3.88
N GLY A 118 4.20 22.36 3.22
CA GLY A 118 4.88 23.55 3.75
C GLY A 118 4.03 24.83 3.75
N ASN A 119 2.81 24.77 3.25
CA ASN A 119 1.88 25.90 3.24
C ASN A 119 1.14 25.99 4.58
N ASP A 120 1.12 27.18 5.20
CA ASP A 120 0.47 27.44 6.49
C ASP A 120 -1.03 27.13 6.49
N ASP A 121 -1.74 27.42 5.39
CA ASP A 121 -3.16 27.10 5.26
C ASP A 121 -3.41 25.58 5.27
N ILE A 122 -2.52 24.80 4.66
CA ILE A 122 -2.60 23.33 4.68
C ILE A 122 -2.33 22.81 6.09
N ARG A 123 -1.33 23.35 6.77
CA ARG A 123 -1.01 22.98 8.17
C ARG A 123 -2.18 23.27 9.09
N GLU A 124 -2.79 24.44 8.98
CA GLU A 124 -3.96 24.81 9.76
C GLU A 124 -5.16 23.90 9.46
N ALA A 125 -5.39 23.61 8.17
CA ALA A 125 -6.47 22.71 7.75
C ALA A 125 -6.25 21.24 8.16
N LEU A 126 -5.02 20.81 8.45
CA LEU A 126 -4.69 19.49 8.94
C LEU A 126 -4.88 19.31 10.45
N LYS A 127 -5.06 20.37 11.23
CA LYS A 127 -5.22 20.28 12.69
C LYS A 127 -6.29 19.26 13.09
N GLY A 128 -5.92 18.41 14.06
CA GLY A 128 -6.80 17.37 14.61
C GLY A 128 -7.14 16.22 13.66
N LYS A 129 -6.57 16.18 12.45
CA LYS A 129 -6.87 15.16 11.44
C LYS A 129 -5.86 14.02 11.43
N LEU A 130 -6.21 12.94 10.78
CA LEU A 130 -5.34 11.81 10.52
C LEU A 130 -4.69 11.97 9.14
N LEU A 131 -3.35 12.03 9.09
CA LEU A 131 -2.55 12.08 7.87
C LEU A 131 -1.87 10.73 7.65
N VAL A 132 -2.28 9.99 6.65
CA VAL A 132 -1.70 8.68 6.30
C VAL A 132 -0.75 8.86 5.11
N SER A 133 0.54 8.74 5.34
CA SER A 133 1.56 8.84 4.29
C SER A 133 1.86 7.49 3.66
N ILE A 134 1.81 7.42 2.33
CA ILE A 134 2.27 6.26 1.55
C ILE A 134 3.55 6.57 0.74
N LEU A 135 4.31 7.55 1.20
CA LEU A 135 5.53 8.00 0.51
C LEU A 135 6.69 7.05 0.79
N ALA A 136 7.28 6.53 -0.28
CA ALA A 136 8.48 5.71 -0.17
C ALA A 136 9.66 6.56 0.33
N GLY A 137 10.39 6.06 1.33
CA GLY A 137 11.59 6.70 1.85
C GLY A 137 11.37 7.98 2.67
N VAL A 138 10.13 8.40 2.96
CA VAL A 138 9.85 9.60 3.77
C VAL A 138 9.39 9.16 5.17
N PRO A 139 10.21 9.33 6.21
CA PRO A 139 9.83 9.01 7.59
C PRO A 139 8.82 10.01 8.15
N VAL A 140 8.14 9.60 9.24
CA VAL A 140 7.12 10.43 9.93
C VAL A 140 7.75 11.74 10.41
N GLU A 141 8.93 11.65 11.01
CA GLU A 141 9.67 12.78 11.56
C GLU A 141 9.97 13.86 10.51
N GLN A 142 10.25 13.45 9.27
CA GLN A 142 10.47 14.39 8.17
C GLN A 142 9.17 15.13 7.80
N ILE A 143 8.03 14.43 7.80
CA ILE A 143 6.71 15.04 7.54
C ILE A 143 6.36 16.03 8.66
N GLU A 144 6.56 15.62 9.92
CA GLU A 144 6.31 16.46 11.09
C GLU A 144 7.22 17.69 11.13
N ASN A 145 8.49 17.55 10.74
CA ASN A 145 9.41 18.69 10.61
C ASN A 145 8.97 19.68 9.53
N ILE A 146 8.42 19.20 8.40
CA ILE A 146 7.87 20.09 7.36
C ILE A 146 6.64 20.83 7.89
N LEU A 147 5.79 20.16 8.66
CA LEU A 147 4.58 20.75 9.20
C LEU A 147 4.84 21.71 10.38
N TYR A 148 5.76 21.34 11.29
CA TYR A 148 5.85 21.96 12.62
C TYR A 148 7.26 22.46 12.99
N GLY A 149 8.27 22.23 12.14
CA GLY A 149 9.65 22.60 12.43
C GLY A 149 10.21 21.87 13.66
N ASP A 150 11.06 22.55 14.42
CA ASP A 150 11.77 21.97 15.59
C ASP A 150 10.85 21.57 16.76
N SER A 151 9.58 21.94 16.72
CA SER A 151 8.58 21.56 17.74
C SER A 151 7.92 20.20 17.49
N SER A 152 8.42 19.39 16.55
CA SER A 152 7.85 18.10 16.14
C SER A 152 7.78 17.04 17.27
N PHE A 153 8.55 17.19 18.35
CA PHE A 153 8.61 16.23 19.45
C PHE A 153 7.47 16.33 20.48
N GLU A 154 6.55 17.29 20.33
CA GLU A 154 5.42 17.43 21.24
C GLU A 154 4.31 16.43 20.90
N ASP A 155 3.60 15.93 21.92
CA ASP A 155 2.48 15.00 21.73
C ASP A 155 1.37 15.66 20.87
N PRO A 156 1.06 15.14 19.68
CA PRO A 156 0.05 15.72 18.80
C PRO A 156 -1.33 15.85 19.44
N SER A 157 -1.67 14.99 20.42
CA SER A 157 -2.95 15.02 21.09
C SER A 157 -3.15 16.24 22.00
N GLN A 158 -2.05 16.82 22.48
CA GLN A 158 -2.08 17.97 23.38
C GLN A 158 -2.14 19.30 22.64
N ASN A 159 -1.64 19.38 21.40
CA ASN A 159 -1.48 20.63 20.66
C ASN A 159 -2.42 20.76 19.45
N GLY A 160 -3.39 19.86 19.31
CA GLY A 160 -4.32 19.88 18.17
C GLY A 160 -3.65 19.61 16.81
N ARG A 161 -2.42 19.08 16.79
CA ARG A 161 -1.68 18.74 15.56
C ARG A 161 -2.32 17.56 14.85
N CYS A 162 -2.05 17.39 13.56
CA CYS A 162 -2.46 16.18 12.86
C CYS A 162 -1.66 14.97 13.33
N ARG A 163 -2.30 13.82 13.31
CA ARG A 163 -1.63 12.54 13.60
C ARG A 163 -1.08 11.96 12.32
N VAL A 164 0.23 11.79 12.24
CA VAL A 164 0.90 11.23 11.05
C VAL A 164 1.10 9.72 11.22
N VAL A 165 0.75 8.95 10.19
CA VAL A 165 0.94 7.49 10.11
C VAL A 165 1.62 7.16 8.79
N ARG A 166 2.63 6.32 8.82
CA ARG A 166 3.30 5.83 7.61
C ARG A 166 2.79 4.44 7.25
N ALA A 167 2.34 4.27 6.02
CA ALA A 167 1.99 2.98 5.43
C ALA A 167 2.76 2.78 4.12
N MET A 168 3.10 1.53 3.80
CA MET A 168 3.83 1.18 2.59
C MET A 168 3.08 0.08 1.84
N PRO A 169 2.10 0.44 0.98
CA PRO A 169 1.48 -0.48 0.03
C PRO A 169 2.40 -0.73 -1.17
N ASN A 170 1.99 -1.61 -2.08
CA ASN A 170 2.70 -1.86 -3.33
C ASN A 170 1.76 -1.88 -4.54
N THR A 171 2.35 -2.04 -5.74
CA THR A 171 1.63 -1.98 -7.02
C THR A 171 0.57 -3.07 -7.19
N ALA A 172 0.65 -4.19 -6.44
CA ALA A 172 -0.36 -5.24 -6.46
C ALA A 172 -1.71 -4.80 -5.83
N SER A 173 -1.78 -3.60 -5.26
CA SER A 173 -3.03 -2.93 -4.88
C SER A 173 -4.07 -2.90 -5.99
N LYS A 174 -3.63 -2.82 -7.25
CA LYS A 174 -4.52 -2.84 -8.43
C LYS A 174 -5.34 -4.11 -8.56
N VAL A 175 -4.81 -5.23 -8.08
CA VAL A 175 -5.46 -6.54 -8.10
C VAL A 175 -5.84 -7.01 -6.68
N ARG A 176 -5.80 -6.10 -5.69
CA ARG A 176 -6.13 -6.34 -4.29
C ARG A 176 -5.25 -7.42 -3.60
N GLU A 177 -4.03 -7.53 -4.07
CA GLU A 177 -3.01 -8.45 -3.51
C GLU A 177 -1.79 -7.69 -2.98
N SER A 178 -1.98 -6.44 -2.54
CA SER A 178 -0.92 -5.68 -1.89
C SER A 178 -0.51 -6.30 -0.58
N MET A 179 0.79 -6.26 -0.28
CA MET A 179 1.27 -6.34 1.09
C MET A 179 1.52 -4.93 1.58
N THR A 180 0.72 -4.46 2.53
CA THR A 180 0.90 -3.14 3.14
C THR A 180 1.52 -3.26 4.51
N VAL A 181 2.61 -2.55 4.74
CA VAL A 181 3.22 -2.41 6.07
C VAL A 181 2.82 -1.07 6.65
N ILE A 182 2.21 -1.09 7.85
CA ILE A 182 1.87 0.12 8.61
C ILE A 182 2.87 0.27 9.76
N ALA A 183 3.52 1.42 9.83
CA ALA A 183 4.42 1.72 10.95
C ALA A 183 3.63 1.93 12.23
N THR A 184 4.05 1.26 13.31
CA THR A 184 3.52 1.56 14.64
C THR A 184 3.96 2.96 15.08
N SER A 185 3.07 3.68 15.75
CA SER A 185 3.31 5.06 16.19
C SER A 185 3.62 5.12 17.69
N THR A 186 4.40 6.11 18.10
CA THR A 186 4.63 6.44 19.49
C THR A 186 4.29 7.91 19.72
N PRO A 187 3.28 8.22 20.56
CA PRO A 187 2.33 7.32 21.23
C PRO A 187 1.47 6.53 20.25
N PRO A 188 0.82 5.42 20.66
CA PRO A 188 -0.01 4.62 19.78
C PRO A 188 -1.19 5.42 19.20
N LEU A 189 -1.70 4.99 18.04
CA LEU A 189 -2.98 5.48 17.52
C LEU A 189 -4.11 5.11 18.48
N SER A 190 -5.15 5.93 18.52
CA SER A 190 -6.39 5.51 19.16
C SER A 190 -6.97 4.26 18.48
N ALA A 191 -7.70 3.44 19.21
CA ALA A 191 -8.30 2.23 18.66
C ALA A 191 -9.16 2.49 17.39
N PRO A 192 -10.01 3.55 17.33
CA PRO A 192 -10.75 3.88 16.12
C PRO A 192 -9.85 4.25 14.94
N GLN A 193 -8.76 5.00 15.17
CA GLN A 193 -7.83 5.38 14.11
C GLN A 193 -7.06 4.16 13.59
N SER A 194 -6.58 3.30 14.49
CA SER A 194 -5.86 2.07 14.13
C SER A 194 -6.75 1.13 13.33
N SER A 195 -7.99 0.91 13.77
CA SER A 195 -8.98 0.11 13.06
C SER A 195 -9.28 0.66 11.67
N LEU A 196 -9.46 1.99 11.55
CA LEU A 196 -9.73 2.64 10.27
C LEU A 196 -8.56 2.49 9.29
N VAL A 197 -7.33 2.77 9.72
CA VAL A 197 -6.15 2.65 8.85
C VAL A 197 -5.95 1.20 8.42
N THR A 198 -6.07 0.25 9.32
CA THR A 198 -5.97 -1.18 8.99
C THR A 198 -7.06 -1.57 7.99
N TRP A 199 -8.31 -1.18 8.24
CA TRP A 199 -9.42 -1.45 7.34
C TRP A 199 -9.20 -0.87 5.94
N MET A 200 -8.72 0.37 5.81
CA MET A 200 -8.45 0.98 4.51
C MET A 200 -7.48 0.15 3.66
N PHE A 201 -6.41 -0.35 4.27
CA PHE A 201 -5.39 -1.09 3.53
C PHE A 201 -5.71 -2.57 3.35
N THR A 202 -6.57 -3.16 4.18
CA THR A 202 -7.09 -4.52 3.94
C THR A 202 -8.01 -4.58 2.72
N ARG A 203 -8.56 -3.45 2.27
CA ARG A 203 -9.34 -3.37 1.01
C ARG A 203 -8.50 -3.56 -0.25
N ILE A 204 -7.19 -3.42 -0.14
CA ILE A 204 -6.26 -3.56 -1.28
C ILE A 204 -5.28 -4.74 -1.12
N GLY A 205 -5.44 -5.56 -0.09
CA GLY A 205 -4.61 -6.74 0.16
C GLY A 205 -4.46 -7.06 1.64
N ARG A 206 -3.27 -7.51 2.05
CA ARG A 206 -2.96 -7.86 3.44
C ARG A 206 -2.20 -6.74 4.14
N VAL A 207 -2.31 -6.70 5.47
CA VAL A 207 -1.67 -5.69 6.32
C VAL A 207 -0.82 -6.37 7.40
N VAL A 208 0.33 -5.77 7.69
CA VAL A 208 1.13 -6.05 8.89
C VAL A 208 1.52 -4.74 9.57
N HIS A 209 1.63 -4.77 10.89
CA HIS A 209 2.09 -3.64 11.69
C HIS A 209 3.52 -3.92 12.16
N LEU A 210 4.45 -3.02 11.88
CA LEU A 210 5.85 -3.16 12.24
C LEU A 210 6.40 -1.85 12.84
N PRO A 211 7.47 -1.89 13.64
CA PRO A 211 8.11 -0.69 14.16
C PRO A 211 8.71 0.16 13.01
N PRO A 212 8.85 1.48 13.20
CA PRO A 212 9.44 2.38 12.19
C PRO A 212 10.80 1.91 11.66
N SER A 213 11.61 1.25 12.50
CA SER A 213 12.92 0.69 12.13
C SER A 213 12.87 -0.41 11.05
N ALA A 214 11.72 -1.07 10.87
CA ALA A 214 11.52 -2.09 9.84
C ALA A 214 11.07 -1.53 8.49
N MET A 215 10.74 -0.24 8.41
CA MET A 215 10.10 0.33 7.21
C MET A 215 10.98 0.35 5.96
N ASP A 216 12.31 0.50 6.11
CA ASP A 216 13.22 0.50 4.95
C ASP A 216 13.35 -0.90 4.35
N ALA A 217 13.49 -1.93 5.19
CA ALA A 217 13.46 -3.33 4.76
C ALA A 217 12.10 -3.71 4.15
N SER A 218 11.01 -3.21 4.72
CA SER A 218 9.65 -3.39 4.19
C SER A 218 9.49 -2.71 2.83
N THR A 219 10.06 -1.52 2.64
CA THR A 219 10.07 -0.81 1.36
C THR A 219 10.80 -1.63 0.28
N ALA A 220 11.96 -2.21 0.63
CA ALA A 220 12.69 -3.08 -0.27
C ALA A 220 11.92 -4.37 -0.61
N LEU A 221 11.39 -5.05 0.41
CA LEU A 221 10.71 -6.33 0.22
C LEU A 221 9.34 -6.19 -0.44
N CYS A 222 8.50 -5.29 0.07
CA CYS A 222 7.12 -5.16 -0.40
C CYS A 222 6.99 -4.15 -1.55
N GLY A 223 7.70 -3.01 -1.48
CA GLY A 223 7.64 -1.96 -2.50
C GLY A 223 8.40 -2.33 -3.78
N SER A 224 9.64 -2.83 -3.67
CA SER A 224 10.47 -3.23 -4.81
C SER A 224 10.26 -4.69 -5.22
N GLY A 225 9.79 -5.54 -4.30
CA GLY A 225 9.58 -6.98 -4.51
C GLY A 225 8.81 -7.34 -5.78
N PRO A 226 7.72 -6.64 -6.15
CA PRO A 226 7.02 -6.92 -7.40
C PRO A 226 7.91 -6.89 -8.64
N ALA A 227 8.89 -5.97 -8.71
CA ALA A 227 9.85 -5.92 -9.81
C ALA A 227 10.81 -7.11 -9.79
N PHE A 228 11.27 -7.55 -8.61
CA PHE A 228 12.13 -8.72 -8.49
C PHE A 228 11.41 -9.99 -8.91
N MET A 229 10.15 -10.15 -8.48
CA MET A 229 9.34 -11.31 -8.86
C MET A 229 8.99 -11.30 -10.35
N ALA A 230 8.76 -10.13 -10.95
CA ALA A 230 8.53 -10.01 -12.38
C ALA A 230 9.76 -10.45 -13.20
N LEU A 231 10.98 -10.08 -12.77
CA LEU A 231 12.22 -10.53 -13.43
C LEU A 231 12.36 -12.07 -13.35
N ILE A 232 12.10 -12.67 -12.19
CA ILE A 232 12.16 -14.13 -12.03
C ILE A 232 11.10 -14.81 -12.90
N LEU A 233 9.89 -14.27 -12.93
CA LEU A 233 8.80 -14.81 -13.75
C LEU A 233 9.15 -14.78 -15.25
N GLU A 234 9.71 -13.67 -15.72
CA GLU A 234 10.16 -13.50 -17.11
C GLU A 234 11.26 -14.53 -17.44
N ALA A 235 12.27 -14.67 -16.57
CA ALA A 235 13.37 -15.63 -16.77
C ALA A 235 12.87 -17.10 -16.85
N VAL A 236 11.91 -17.47 -15.99
CA VAL A 236 11.29 -18.81 -16.04
C VAL A 236 10.52 -19.01 -17.35
N ALA A 237 9.77 -18.01 -17.79
CA ALA A 237 9.06 -18.08 -19.06
C ALA A 237 10.02 -18.17 -20.26
N ASP A 238 11.16 -17.45 -20.24
CA ASP A 238 12.19 -17.52 -21.28
C ASP A 238 12.81 -18.92 -21.38
N GLY A 239 13.10 -19.54 -20.24
CA GLY A 239 13.58 -20.92 -20.21
C GLY A 239 12.59 -21.90 -20.83
N ALA A 240 11.29 -21.73 -20.54
CA ALA A 240 10.24 -22.54 -21.13
C ALA A 240 10.12 -22.34 -22.66
N VAL A 241 10.25 -21.11 -23.13
CA VAL A 241 10.27 -20.81 -24.58
C VAL A 241 11.47 -21.43 -25.26
N ALA A 242 12.65 -21.38 -24.64
CA ALA A 242 13.85 -22.04 -25.16
C ALA A 242 13.66 -23.56 -25.33
N MET A 243 12.76 -24.16 -24.55
CA MET A 243 12.39 -25.57 -24.65
C MET A 243 11.18 -25.85 -25.57
N GLY A 244 10.75 -24.85 -26.34
CA GLY A 244 9.73 -24.97 -27.40
C GLY A 244 8.31 -24.62 -26.99
N LEU A 245 8.07 -24.12 -25.79
CA LEU A 245 6.73 -23.64 -25.43
C LEU A 245 6.43 -22.30 -26.12
N PRO A 246 5.20 -22.09 -26.62
CA PRO A 246 4.82 -20.77 -27.12
C PRO A 246 4.88 -19.71 -26.01
N ARG A 247 5.23 -18.46 -26.36
CA ARG A 247 5.47 -17.38 -25.40
C ARG A 247 4.28 -17.09 -24.49
N ALA A 248 3.06 -17.04 -25.04
CA ALA A 248 1.86 -16.71 -24.29
C ALA A 248 1.55 -17.76 -23.21
N GLU A 249 1.65 -19.04 -23.58
CA GLU A 249 1.45 -20.18 -22.69
C GLU A 249 2.55 -20.27 -21.63
N ALA A 250 3.80 -20.03 -22.00
CA ALA A 250 4.93 -20.00 -21.08
C ALA A 250 4.75 -18.94 -20.00
N GLN A 251 4.32 -17.72 -20.36
CA GLN A 251 4.04 -16.65 -19.41
C GLN A 251 2.86 -16.98 -18.49
N LEU A 252 1.76 -17.51 -19.04
CA LEU A 252 0.60 -17.92 -18.25
C LEU A 252 0.97 -19.03 -17.26
N MET A 253 1.67 -20.05 -17.72
CA MET A 253 2.09 -21.19 -16.88
C MET A 253 3.05 -20.75 -15.77
N ALA A 254 4.04 -19.91 -16.07
CA ALA A 254 4.97 -19.38 -15.08
C ALA A 254 4.24 -18.55 -14.01
N ALA A 255 3.35 -17.63 -14.44
CA ALA A 255 2.55 -16.81 -13.54
C ALA A 255 1.64 -17.64 -12.63
N GLN A 256 0.92 -18.63 -13.19
CA GLN A 256 0.01 -19.48 -12.41
C GLN A 256 0.77 -20.40 -11.46
N THR A 257 1.92 -20.93 -11.86
CA THR A 257 2.78 -21.76 -11.00
C THR A 257 3.32 -20.95 -9.82
N MET A 258 3.82 -19.72 -10.07
CA MET A 258 4.27 -18.83 -9.00
C MET A 258 3.12 -18.46 -8.05
N ARG A 259 1.94 -18.17 -8.55
CA ARG A 259 0.74 -17.89 -7.74
C ARG A 259 0.36 -19.10 -6.88
N GLY A 260 0.35 -20.30 -7.44
CA GLY A 260 0.04 -21.53 -6.73
C GLY A 260 1.03 -21.80 -5.60
N THR A 261 2.33 -21.69 -5.87
CA THR A 261 3.40 -21.84 -4.88
C THR A 261 3.25 -20.81 -3.74
N THR A 262 2.99 -19.54 -4.08
CA THR A 262 2.74 -18.50 -3.08
C THR A 262 1.50 -18.82 -2.25
N GLY A 263 0.43 -19.33 -2.86
CA GLY A 263 -0.78 -19.76 -2.16
C GLY A 263 -0.52 -20.84 -1.12
N LEU A 264 0.30 -21.85 -1.44
CA LEU A 264 0.70 -22.90 -0.50
C LEU A 264 1.47 -22.34 0.71
N VAL A 265 2.42 -21.42 0.46
CA VAL A 265 3.18 -20.75 1.52
C VAL A 265 2.28 -19.89 2.40
N LEU A 266 1.36 -19.13 1.81
CA LEU A 266 0.37 -18.33 2.55
C LEU A 266 -0.63 -19.21 3.33
N GLY A 267 -0.81 -20.46 2.92
CA GLY A 267 -1.56 -21.48 3.63
C GLY A 267 -0.81 -22.16 4.77
N GLY A 268 0.46 -21.76 5.02
CA GLY A 268 1.28 -22.25 6.14
C GLY A 268 2.39 -23.24 5.75
N GLU A 269 2.55 -23.58 4.47
CA GLU A 269 3.67 -24.42 4.02
C GLU A 269 5.00 -23.66 4.17
N HIS A 270 5.99 -24.31 4.78
CA HIS A 270 7.34 -23.76 4.84
C HIS A 270 8.04 -23.88 3.47
N PRO A 271 8.62 -22.81 2.89
CA PRO A 271 9.19 -22.85 1.53
C PRO A 271 10.21 -23.96 1.29
N ALA A 272 11.08 -24.27 2.28
CA ALA A 272 12.07 -25.33 2.14
C ALA A 272 11.42 -26.72 2.12
N ILE A 273 10.41 -26.95 2.96
CA ILE A 273 9.67 -28.23 2.98
C ILE A 273 8.85 -28.39 1.69
N LEU A 274 8.21 -27.33 1.22
CA LEU A 274 7.48 -27.34 -0.06
C LEU A 274 8.42 -27.72 -1.22
N ARG A 275 9.62 -27.12 -1.29
CA ARG A 275 10.65 -27.47 -2.28
C ARG A 275 11.01 -28.96 -2.23
N ASP A 276 11.22 -29.50 -1.03
CA ASP A 276 11.59 -30.91 -0.84
C ASP A 276 10.43 -31.85 -1.24
N LYS A 277 9.19 -31.51 -0.90
CA LYS A 277 7.99 -32.29 -1.30
C LYS A 277 7.84 -32.40 -2.82
N VAL A 278 8.26 -31.39 -3.57
CA VAL A 278 8.18 -31.37 -5.05
C VAL A 278 9.39 -32.07 -5.69
N SER A 279 10.46 -32.34 -4.92
CA SER A 279 11.71 -32.92 -5.42
C SER A 279 11.75 -34.43 -5.21
N THR A 280 11.73 -35.19 -6.32
CA THR A 280 11.89 -36.63 -6.28
C THR A 280 13.31 -37.06 -6.65
N PRO A 281 13.83 -38.21 -6.12
CA PRO A 281 15.13 -38.72 -6.50
C PRO A 281 15.27 -38.93 -8.01
N GLY A 282 16.31 -38.35 -8.62
CA GLY A 282 16.55 -38.39 -10.07
C GLY A 282 15.55 -37.65 -10.95
N GLY A 283 14.61 -36.90 -10.35
CA GLY A 283 13.58 -36.15 -11.09
C GLY A 283 14.09 -34.87 -11.70
N CYS A 284 13.28 -34.25 -12.58
CA CYS A 284 13.61 -32.98 -13.25
C CYS A 284 13.76 -31.83 -12.26
N THR A 285 13.02 -31.84 -11.16
CA THR A 285 13.05 -30.76 -10.15
C THR A 285 14.43 -30.62 -9.52
N ILE A 286 15.05 -31.75 -9.08
CA ILE A 286 16.38 -31.68 -8.45
C ILE A 286 17.45 -31.21 -9.45
N GLY A 287 17.37 -31.64 -10.73
CA GLY A 287 18.26 -31.16 -11.79
C GLY A 287 18.18 -29.65 -11.96
N GLY A 288 16.97 -29.09 -12.02
CA GLY A 288 16.76 -27.65 -12.10
C GLY A 288 17.25 -26.90 -10.86
N LEU A 289 17.00 -27.45 -9.66
CA LEU A 289 17.45 -26.84 -8.40
C LEU A 289 18.97 -26.73 -8.31
N LEU A 290 19.71 -27.77 -8.75
CA LEU A 290 21.17 -27.73 -8.77
C LEU A 290 21.70 -26.57 -9.63
N VAL A 291 21.14 -26.36 -10.82
CA VAL A 291 21.51 -25.21 -11.68
C VAL A 291 21.24 -23.87 -10.98
N LEU A 292 20.10 -23.74 -10.27
CA LEU A 292 19.79 -22.51 -9.53
C LEU A 292 20.75 -22.25 -8.36
N GLU A 293 21.18 -23.31 -7.67
CA GLU A 293 22.17 -23.19 -6.57
C GLU A 293 23.57 -22.89 -7.13
N GLU A 294 24.02 -23.54 -8.22
CA GLU A 294 25.27 -23.21 -8.94
C GLU A 294 25.28 -21.75 -9.40
N GLY A 295 24.15 -21.26 -9.94
CA GLY A 295 23.94 -19.86 -10.33
C GLY A 295 23.81 -18.89 -9.15
N THR A 296 23.95 -19.36 -7.90
CA THR A 296 23.85 -18.55 -6.66
C THR A 296 22.58 -17.70 -6.55
N VAL A 297 21.45 -18.16 -7.13
CA VAL A 297 20.17 -17.40 -7.16
C VAL A 297 19.71 -17.04 -5.74
N ARG A 298 19.82 -17.96 -4.79
CA ARG A 298 19.49 -17.73 -3.39
C ARG A 298 20.23 -16.52 -2.80
N GLY A 299 21.55 -16.52 -2.91
CA GLY A 299 22.41 -15.44 -2.41
C GLY A 299 22.20 -14.13 -3.14
N THR A 300 21.93 -14.20 -4.45
CA THR A 300 21.68 -13.01 -5.28
C THR A 300 20.36 -12.33 -4.91
N MET A 301 19.29 -13.09 -4.72
CA MET A 301 17.99 -12.54 -4.26
C MET A 301 18.10 -11.93 -2.87
N ALA A 302 18.79 -12.60 -1.93
CA ALA A 302 19.02 -12.05 -0.61
C ALA A 302 19.81 -10.72 -0.64
N ARG A 303 20.84 -10.63 -1.49
CA ARG A 303 21.62 -9.39 -1.70
C ARG A 303 20.77 -8.30 -2.34
N ALA A 304 19.91 -8.62 -3.30
CA ALA A 304 19.02 -7.64 -3.94
C ALA A 304 18.12 -6.95 -2.92
N VAL A 305 17.51 -7.70 -1.99
CA VAL A 305 16.69 -7.13 -0.92
C VAL A 305 17.53 -6.25 0.03
N ARG A 306 18.73 -6.72 0.44
CA ARG A 306 19.63 -5.95 1.30
C ARG A 306 20.06 -4.64 0.64
N GLU A 307 20.43 -4.67 -0.62
CA GLU A 307 20.85 -3.50 -1.38
C GLU A 307 19.70 -2.49 -1.52
N ALA A 308 18.52 -2.95 -1.89
CA ALA A 308 17.32 -2.10 -1.95
C ALA A 308 16.98 -1.47 -0.59
N THR A 309 17.24 -2.17 0.52
CA THR A 309 17.06 -1.64 1.88
C THR A 309 18.04 -0.49 2.16
N VAL A 310 19.30 -0.64 1.79
CA VAL A 310 20.31 0.43 1.94
C VAL A 310 19.92 1.66 1.13
N VAL A 311 19.50 1.46 -0.13
CA VAL A 311 19.01 2.56 -0.99
C VAL A 311 17.78 3.24 -0.38
N ALA A 312 16.80 2.48 0.13
CA ALA A 312 15.62 3.04 0.77
C ALA A 312 15.98 3.90 2.00
N SER A 313 16.92 3.43 2.85
CA SER A 313 17.40 4.17 3.99
C SER A 313 18.13 5.47 3.59
N GLN A 314 18.95 5.43 2.55
CA GLN A 314 19.67 6.63 2.07
C GLN A 314 18.70 7.66 1.50
N LEU A 315 17.70 7.23 0.73
CA LEU A 315 16.62 8.10 0.21
C LEU A 315 15.84 8.75 1.37
N GLY A 316 15.53 8.01 2.41
CA GLY A 316 14.86 8.51 3.61
C GLY A 316 15.66 9.59 4.35
N LYS A 317 16.98 9.59 4.23
CA LYS A 317 17.88 10.63 4.76
C LYS A 317 18.10 11.81 3.79
N GLY A 318 17.37 11.85 2.68
CA GLY A 318 17.50 12.93 1.68
C GLY A 318 18.76 12.86 0.81
N VAL A 319 19.49 11.74 0.80
CA VAL A 319 20.70 11.57 -0.03
C VAL A 319 20.31 11.53 -1.50
N GLN A 320 20.91 12.41 -2.32
CA GLN A 320 20.73 12.39 -3.78
C GLN A 320 21.77 11.49 -4.46
N GLY A 321 21.42 10.91 -5.61
CA GLY A 321 22.32 10.06 -6.37
C GLY A 321 22.68 8.74 -5.67
N VAL A 322 21.71 8.15 -4.99
CA VAL A 322 21.90 6.93 -4.20
C VAL A 322 22.24 5.75 -5.08
N ASN A 323 23.38 5.09 -4.81
CA ASN A 323 23.86 3.90 -5.53
C ASN A 323 23.96 2.64 -4.65
N GLY A 324 23.46 2.70 -3.43
CA GLY A 324 23.58 1.59 -2.47
C GLY A 324 25.03 1.32 -2.02
N THR A 325 25.41 0.05 -1.96
CA THR A 325 26.77 -0.37 -1.55
C THR A 325 27.67 -0.80 -2.72
N ARG A 326 27.14 -0.78 -3.95
CA ARG A 326 27.79 -1.38 -5.12
C ARG A 326 29.09 -0.72 -5.54
N PHE A 327 29.31 0.53 -5.15
CA PHE A 327 30.43 1.39 -5.59
C PHE A 327 31.14 2.05 -4.41
N ARG A 328 31.14 1.39 -3.25
CA ARG A 328 31.97 1.79 -2.11
C ARG A 328 33.24 1.00 -2.07
#